data_5ad1b7a6e2227a25d822ae933ca29d25
#
_entry.id   5ad1b7a6e2227a25d822ae933ca29d25
#
_cell.length_a   1.000
_cell.length_b   1.000
_cell.length_c   1.000
_cell.angle_alpha   90.00
_cell.angle_beta   90.00
_cell.angle_gamma   90.00
#
_symmetry.space_group_name_H-M   'P 1'
#
loop_
_entity.id
_entity.type
_entity.pdbx_description
1 polymer ?
#
loop_
_entity_poly.entity_id
_entity_poly.type
_entity_poly.pdbx_seq_one_letter_code
_entity_poly.pdbx_strand_id
1 'polypeptide(L)'
;MNRVLVTGSSRGIGKAVALRLAKDGFAVVAHAVRNAAAAQETAAECAKLSGQPEQKALVFDLADRAAVAAALEADMAANGPFFGVVANAGVNADAPFPILEGDAWDKVIDTDLTGLYNLLKPVVMPMVSNRIRGRIVALSSVSGIAGNRGQVNYSAAKAGVIGAVKALAVELAKRGITVNAVAPGVIETEMAASIEEPELVRRAIPMRRFGTPEEVAGVVAFLFRDEAAYVTRQVISVNGGLF
;
A
#
# COMPACT_ATOMS: atom_id res chain seq x y z
N MET A 1 9.65 -15.10 13.27
CA MET A 1 8.48 -14.20 13.25
C MET A 1 8.46 -13.45 11.93
N ASN A 2 7.39 -13.54 11.17
CA ASN A 2 7.27 -12.85 9.88
C ASN A 2 6.69 -11.45 10.11
N ARG A 3 7.56 -10.42 10.08
CA ARG A 3 7.18 -9.01 10.27
C ARG A 3 6.74 -8.41 8.94
N VAL A 4 5.63 -7.68 8.93
CA VAL A 4 5.10 -7.01 7.74
C VAL A 4 4.85 -5.54 8.03
N LEU A 5 5.46 -4.66 7.24
CA LEU A 5 5.21 -3.23 7.30
C LEU A 5 3.99 -2.89 6.40
N VAL A 6 3.01 -2.17 6.96
CA VAL A 6 1.86 -1.65 6.19
C VAL A 6 1.85 -0.13 6.31
N THR A 7 2.15 0.58 5.22
CA THR A 7 2.15 2.05 5.24
C THR A 7 0.74 2.62 5.16
N GLY A 8 0.48 3.74 5.86
CA GLY A 8 -0.85 4.36 5.91
C GLY A 8 -1.91 3.49 6.57
N SER A 9 -1.52 2.75 7.62
CA SER A 9 -2.40 1.77 8.27
C SER A 9 -3.15 2.30 9.50
N SER A 10 -3.16 3.61 9.71
CA SER A 10 -3.98 4.21 10.78
C SER A 10 -5.49 4.21 10.49
N ARG A 11 -5.90 4.02 9.23
CA ARG A 11 -7.32 4.01 8.79
C ARG A 11 -7.51 3.34 7.43
N GLY A 12 -8.76 3.24 7.00
CA GLY A 12 -9.15 2.83 5.65
C GLY A 12 -8.58 1.48 5.21
N ILE A 13 -8.18 1.39 3.94
CA ILE A 13 -7.64 0.15 3.34
C ILE A 13 -6.41 -0.33 4.12
N GLY A 14 -5.49 0.57 4.47
CA GLY A 14 -4.28 0.21 5.20
C GLY A 14 -4.56 -0.44 6.55
N LYS A 15 -5.53 0.08 7.33
CA LYS A 15 -5.95 -0.54 8.59
C LYS A 15 -6.58 -1.92 8.36
N ALA A 16 -7.49 -2.04 7.40
CA ALA A 16 -8.12 -3.31 7.07
C ALA A 16 -7.09 -4.38 6.63
N VAL A 17 -6.09 -3.98 5.83
CA VAL A 17 -4.97 -4.85 5.43
C VAL A 17 -4.14 -5.28 6.65
N ALA A 18 -3.79 -4.34 7.53
CA ALA A 18 -3.02 -4.62 8.74
C ALA A 18 -3.73 -5.65 9.63
N LEU A 19 -5.00 -5.43 9.92
CA LEU A 19 -5.82 -6.34 10.74
C LEU A 19 -6.00 -7.71 10.07
N ARG A 20 -6.15 -7.75 8.75
CA ARG A 20 -6.29 -9.01 8.02
C ARG A 20 -4.99 -9.81 8.04
N LEU A 21 -3.84 -9.19 7.80
CA LEU A 21 -2.54 -9.86 7.89
C LEU A 21 -2.25 -10.36 9.32
N ALA A 22 -2.64 -9.58 10.33
CA ALA A 22 -2.53 -10.01 11.72
C ALA A 22 -3.36 -11.27 12.00
N LYS A 23 -4.60 -11.36 11.50
CA LYS A 23 -5.42 -12.57 11.60
C LYS A 23 -4.79 -13.79 10.92
N ASP A 24 -4.00 -13.55 9.86
CA ASP A 24 -3.25 -14.59 9.15
C ASP A 24 -1.89 -14.91 9.87
N GLY A 25 -1.63 -14.35 11.07
CA GLY A 25 -0.49 -14.68 11.95
C GLY A 25 0.78 -13.82 11.77
N PHE A 26 0.73 -12.78 10.95
CA PHE A 26 1.87 -11.88 10.76
C PHE A 26 2.02 -10.88 11.92
N ALA A 27 3.26 -10.54 12.28
CA ALA A 27 3.56 -9.44 13.17
C ALA A 27 3.55 -8.13 12.36
N VAL A 28 2.50 -7.34 12.50
CA VAL A 28 2.29 -6.15 11.68
C VAL A 28 2.90 -4.91 12.32
N VAL A 29 3.75 -4.22 11.57
CA VAL A 29 4.26 -2.88 11.87
C VAL A 29 3.36 -1.86 11.17
N ALA A 30 2.60 -1.11 11.97
CA ALA A 30 1.75 -0.05 11.46
C ALA A 30 2.54 1.24 11.18
N HIS A 31 1.99 2.08 10.31
CA HIS A 31 2.62 3.36 9.97
C HIS A 31 1.59 4.46 9.74
N ALA A 32 1.96 5.68 10.14
CA ALA A 32 1.27 6.91 9.79
C ALA A 32 2.27 8.05 9.52
N VAL A 33 1.81 9.09 8.82
CA VAL A 33 2.61 10.30 8.61
C VAL A 33 2.53 11.25 9.82
N ARG A 34 1.32 11.39 10.41
CA ARG A 34 1.06 12.35 11.50
C ARG A 34 0.36 11.75 12.71
N ASN A 35 -0.57 10.84 12.51
CA ASN A 35 -1.38 10.29 13.59
C ASN A 35 -0.72 9.03 14.19
N ALA A 36 0.31 9.26 14.99
CA ALA A 36 1.03 8.20 15.70
C ALA A 36 0.11 7.36 16.60
N ALA A 37 -0.83 8.01 17.30
CA ALA A 37 -1.75 7.31 18.20
C ALA A 37 -2.62 6.30 17.47
N ALA A 38 -3.27 6.69 16.35
CA ALA A 38 -4.10 5.78 15.58
C ALA A 38 -3.29 4.64 14.92
N ALA A 39 -2.03 4.89 14.54
CA ALA A 39 -1.15 3.82 14.05
C ALA A 39 -0.78 2.83 15.18
N GLN A 40 -0.51 3.34 16.39
CA GLN A 40 -0.20 2.49 17.54
C GLN A 40 -1.43 1.69 18.01
N GLU A 41 -2.63 2.29 17.98
CA GLU A 41 -3.88 1.56 18.22
C GLU A 41 -4.05 0.39 17.22
N THR A 42 -3.79 0.64 15.94
CA THR A 42 -3.82 -0.43 14.91
C THR A 42 -2.77 -1.51 15.21
N ALA A 43 -1.56 -1.14 15.64
CA ALA A 43 -0.52 -2.11 16.02
C ALA A 43 -0.96 -2.97 17.22
N ALA A 44 -1.58 -2.36 18.23
CA ALA A 44 -2.11 -3.06 19.40
C ALA A 44 -3.26 -4.03 19.03
N GLU A 45 -4.18 -3.61 18.14
CA GLU A 45 -5.23 -4.49 17.60
C GLU A 45 -4.61 -5.68 16.84
N CYS A 46 -3.58 -5.42 16.02
CA CYS A 46 -2.86 -6.47 15.28
C CYS A 46 -2.19 -7.48 16.21
N ALA A 47 -1.56 -7.02 17.29
CA ALA A 47 -0.94 -7.91 18.27
C ALA A 47 -1.97 -8.84 18.93
N LYS A 48 -3.13 -8.33 19.31
CA LYS A 48 -4.23 -9.13 19.86
C LYS A 48 -4.75 -10.18 18.87
N LEU A 49 -4.84 -9.84 17.60
CA LEU A 49 -5.36 -10.74 16.56
C LEU A 49 -4.36 -11.83 16.15
N SER A 50 -3.08 -11.49 16.10
CA SER A 50 -2.03 -12.41 15.65
C SER A 50 -1.46 -13.28 16.76
N GLY A 51 -1.62 -12.87 18.02
CA GLY A 51 -0.90 -13.45 19.17
C GLY A 51 0.61 -13.16 19.14
N GLN A 52 1.08 -12.29 18.25
CA GLN A 52 2.47 -11.86 18.15
C GLN A 52 2.73 -10.65 19.05
N PRO A 53 4.00 -10.43 19.45
CA PRO A 53 4.34 -9.21 20.20
C PRO A 53 3.93 -7.95 19.46
N GLU A 54 3.41 -6.97 20.20
CA GLU A 54 3.05 -5.67 19.65
C GLU A 54 4.28 -4.99 19.06
N GLN A 55 4.14 -4.52 17.82
CA GLN A 55 5.17 -3.77 17.13
C GLN A 55 4.98 -2.27 17.40
N LYS A 56 6.09 -1.55 17.60
CA LYS A 56 6.04 -0.08 17.64
C LYS A 56 5.64 0.46 16.28
N ALA A 57 4.62 1.31 16.22
CA ALA A 57 4.24 1.97 14.98
C ALA A 57 5.33 2.94 14.52
N LEU A 58 5.56 2.99 13.21
CA LEU A 58 6.51 3.91 12.59
C LEU A 58 5.80 5.20 12.15
N VAL A 59 6.49 6.33 12.29
CA VAL A 59 5.97 7.64 11.89
C VAL A 59 7.01 8.35 11.05
N PHE A 60 6.69 8.54 9.77
CA PHE A 60 7.51 9.30 8.82
C PHE A 60 6.67 9.73 7.62
N ASP A 61 7.12 10.74 6.88
CA ASP A 61 6.56 11.10 5.58
C ASP A 61 7.30 10.35 4.48
N LEU A 62 6.57 9.66 3.59
CA LEU A 62 7.16 8.93 2.46
C LEU A 62 7.90 9.85 1.47
N ALA A 63 7.53 11.13 1.39
CA ALA A 63 8.23 12.12 0.59
C ALA A 63 9.62 12.48 1.16
N ASP A 64 9.83 12.29 2.49
CA ASP A 64 11.12 12.54 3.14
C ASP A 64 12.00 11.28 3.11
N ARG A 65 12.84 11.19 2.08
CA ARG A 65 13.75 10.04 1.89
C ARG A 65 14.67 9.78 3.06
N ALA A 66 15.18 10.82 3.71
CA ALA A 66 16.12 10.68 4.81
C ALA A 66 15.41 10.16 6.06
N ALA A 67 14.24 10.70 6.37
CA ALA A 67 13.42 10.23 7.50
C ALA A 67 12.95 8.78 7.30
N VAL A 68 12.53 8.40 6.09
CA VAL A 68 12.16 7.02 5.76
C VAL A 68 13.32 6.06 5.98
N ALA A 69 14.50 6.37 5.41
CA ALA A 69 15.67 5.53 5.55
C ALA A 69 16.07 5.35 7.03
N ALA A 70 16.19 6.46 7.76
CA ALA A 70 16.58 6.42 9.17
C ALA A 70 15.60 5.62 10.04
N ALA A 71 14.28 5.80 9.84
CA ALA A 71 13.29 5.08 10.62
C ALA A 71 13.29 3.57 10.33
N LEU A 72 13.40 3.18 9.05
CA LEU A 72 13.39 1.76 8.66
C LEU A 72 14.68 1.05 9.03
N GLU A 73 15.84 1.70 8.88
CA GLU A 73 17.13 1.14 9.28
C GLU A 73 17.21 0.94 10.81
N ALA A 74 16.75 1.92 11.59
CA ALA A 74 16.69 1.81 13.04
C ALA A 74 15.75 0.68 13.50
N ASP A 75 14.58 0.57 12.90
CA ASP A 75 13.63 -0.51 13.21
C ASP A 75 14.18 -1.89 12.85
N MET A 76 14.76 -2.03 11.65
CA MET A 76 15.34 -3.31 11.23
C MET A 76 16.58 -3.69 12.02
N ALA A 77 17.37 -2.72 12.49
CA ALA A 77 18.52 -2.99 13.38
C ALA A 77 18.07 -3.56 14.73
N ALA A 78 16.95 -3.07 15.26
CA ALA A 78 16.41 -3.51 16.55
C ALA A 78 15.61 -4.82 16.47
N ASN A 79 14.87 -5.04 15.39
CA ASN A 79 13.83 -6.06 15.29
C ASN A 79 14.03 -7.07 14.15
N GLY A 80 15.09 -6.90 13.36
CA GLY A 80 15.37 -7.71 12.18
C GLY A 80 14.60 -7.27 10.92
N PRO A 81 14.96 -7.82 9.76
CA PRO A 81 14.37 -7.43 8.47
C PRO A 81 12.90 -7.81 8.36
N PHE A 82 12.18 -7.09 7.50
CA PHE A 82 10.79 -7.41 7.18
C PHE A 82 10.68 -8.64 6.30
N PHE A 83 9.67 -9.47 6.56
CA PHE A 83 9.21 -10.50 5.63
C PHE A 83 8.48 -9.89 4.45
N GLY A 84 7.73 -8.80 4.68
CA GLY A 84 7.02 -8.17 3.59
C GLY A 84 6.65 -6.72 3.84
N VAL A 85 6.25 -6.06 2.76
CA VAL A 85 5.83 -4.66 2.75
C VAL A 85 4.54 -4.51 1.97
N VAL A 86 3.59 -3.78 2.54
CA VAL A 86 2.42 -3.26 1.84
C VAL A 86 2.58 -1.74 1.70
N ALA A 87 2.91 -1.29 0.50
CA ALA A 87 3.00 0.13 0.15
C ALA A 87 1.58 0.64 -0.17
N ASN A 88 0.86 1.09 0.88
CA ASN A 88 -0.54 1.52 0.78
C ASN A 88 -0.69 3.03 0.94
N ALA A 89 0.14 3.71 1.72
CA ALA A 89 0.02 5.15 1.92
C ALA A 89 0.03 5.90 0.58
N GLY A 90 -0.84 6.88 0.46
CA GLY A 90 -0.97 7.72 -0.71
C GLY A 90 -1.89 8.90 -0.44
N VAL A 91 -1.82 9.88 -1.31
CA VAL A 91 -2.62 11.10 -1.27
C VAL A 91 -3.22 11.39 -2.64
N ASN A 92 -4.32 12.13 -2.67
CA ASN A 92 -4.84 12.73 -3.89
C ASN A 92 -4.84 14.26 -3.78
N ALA A 93 -4.78 14.92 -4.93
CA ALA A 93 -4.97 16.37 -5.06
C ALA A 93 -5.59 16.59 -6.45
N ASP A 94 -6.90 16.38 -6.49
CA ASP A 94 -7.68 16.31 -7.73
C ASP A 94 -7.98 17.72 -8.25
N ALA A 95 -7.69 17.97 -9.52
CA ALA A 95 -8.08 19.17 -10.24
C ALA A 95 -8.06 18.91 -11.76
N PRO A 96 -8.93 19.57 -12.54
CA PRO A 96 -8.79 19.60 -13.99
C PRO A 96 -7.42 20.11 -14.42
N PHE A 97 -6.79 19.46 -15.40
CA PHE A 97 -5.40 19.73 -15.77
C PHE A 97 -5.07 21.23 -16.02
N PRO A 98 -5.94 22.02 -16.66
CA PRO A 98 -5.62 23.44 -16.90
C PRO A 98 -5.46 24.31 -15.64
N ILE A 99 -5.99 23.84 -14.50
CA ILE A 99 -5.94 24.54 -13.20
C ILE A 99 -5.24 23.71 -12.12
N LEU A 100 -4.58 22.61 -12.50
CA LEU A 100 -3.78 21.79 -11.58
C LEU A 100 -2.48 22.54 -11.28
N GLU A 101 -2.34 22.96 -10.03
CA GLU A 101 -1.13 23.67 -9.56
C GLU A 101 0.06 22.71 -9.43
N GLY A 102 1.28 23.24 -9.64
CA GLY A 102 2.52 22.45 -9.55
C GLY A 102 2.70 21.76 -8.20
N ASP A 103 2.42 22.46 -7.11
CA ASP A 103 2.52 21.90 -5.75
C ASP A 103 1.58 20.70 -5.55
N ALA A 104 0.39 20.71 -6.16
CA ALA A 104 -0.56 19.61 -6.11
C ALA A 104 -0.07 18.41 -6.94
N TRP A 105 0.60 18.67 -8.06
CA TRP A 105 1.29 17.65 -8.84
C TRP A 105 2.44 17.03 -8.05
N ASP A 106 3.37 17.85 -7.57
CA ASP A 106 4.57 17.41 -6.85
C ASP A 106 4.21 16.61 -5.60
N LYS A 107 3.26 17.10 -4.81
CA LYS A 107 2.77 16.40 -3.61
C LYS A 107 2.33 14.96 -3.90
N VAL A 108 1.60 14.73 -4.99
CA VAL A 108 1.10 13.39 -5.34
C VAL A 108 2.23 12.52 -5.88
N ILE A 109 3.08 13.05 -6.76
CA ILE A 109 4.22 12.31 -7.30
C ILE A 109 5.22 11.94 -6.19
N ASP A 110 5.54 12.89 -5.31
CA ASP A 110 6.51 12.66 -4.24
C ASP A 110 6.02 11.65 -3.22
N THR A 111 4.75 11.71 -2.85
CA THR A 111 4.19 10.76 -1.87
C THR A 111 3.96 9.38 -2.49
N ASP A 112 3.25 9.30 -3.62
CA ASP A 112 2.69 8.05 -4.14
C ASP A 112 3.68 7.28 -5.03
N LEU A 113 4.58 7.97 -5.74
CA LEU A 113 5.54 7.34 -6.65
C LEU A 113 6.98 7.39 -6.09
N THR A 114 7.51 8.58 -5.80
CA THR A 114 8.84 8.71 -5.19
C THR A 114 8.87 8.02 -3.82
N GLY A 115 7.78 8.12 -3.05
CA GLY A 115 7.61 7.47 -1.76
C GLY A 115 7.69 5.94 -1.84
N LEU A 116 7.24 5.30 -2.92
CA LEU A 116 7.44 3.87 -3.13
C LEU A 116 8.93 3.51 -3.20
N TYR A 117 9.72 4.29 -3.95
CA TYR A 117 11.17 4.09 -3.99
C TYR A 117 11.81 4.31 -2.62
N ASN A 118 11.46 5.40 -1.94
CA ASN A 118 12.00 5.72 -0.62
C ASN A 118 11.73 4.60 0.39
N LEU A 119 10.53 4.01 0.35
CA LEU A 119 10.10 2.90 1.20
C LEU A 119 10.86 1.61 0.90
N LEU A 120 10.96 1.21 -0.36
CA LEU A 120 11.48 -0.10 -0.74
C LEU A 120 13.01 -0.16 -0.76
N LYS A 121 13.68 0.96 -1.04
CA LYS A 121 15.15 1.02 -1.16
C LYS A 121 15.88 0.52 0.09
N PRO A 122 15.57 0.95 1.32
CA PRO A 122 16.24 0.43 2.52
C PRO A 122 15.82 -1.00 2.89
N VAL A 123 14.64 -1.48 2.45
CA VAL A 123 14.09 -2.78 2.88
C VAL A 123 14.55 -3.94 1.99
N VAL A 124 14.67 -3.72 0.67
CA VAL A 124 14.91 -4.81 -0.29
C VAL A 124 16.25 -5.51 -0.07
N MET A 125 17.33 -4.75 0.15
CA MET A 125 18.66 -5.38 0.36
C MET A 125 18.73 -6.24 1.63
N PRO A 126 18.22 -5.83 2.80
CA PRO A 126 18.10 -6.70 3.96
C PRO A 126 17.28 -7.98 3.68
N MET A 127 16.17 -7.92 2.92
CA MET A 127 15.43 -9.12 2.52
C MET A 127 16.30 -10.08 1.69
N VAL A 128 17.02 -9.55 0.71
CA VAL A 128 17.91 -10.34 -0.16
C VAL A 128 19.08 -10.96 0.63
N SER A 129 19.76 -10.17 1.45
CA SER A 129 20.95 -10.60 2.21
C SER A 129 20.61 -11.67 3.24
N ASN A 130 19.43 -11.60 3.84
CA ASN A 130 18.94 -12.58 4.79
C ASN A 130 18.17 -13.75 4.13
N ARG A 131 18.15 -13.83 2.80
CA ARG A 131 17.49 -14.89 2.02
C ARG A 131 16.01 -15.05 2.35
N ILE A 132 15.33 -13.94 2.64
CA ILE A 132 13.92 -13.91 2.94
C ILE A 132 13.16 -14.04 1.60
N ARG A 133 12.32 -15.07 1.49
CA ARG A 133 11.38 -15.26 0.38
C ARG A 133 10.12 -14.44 0.63
N GLY A 134 10.28 -13.12 0.59
CA GLY A 134 9.29 -12.18 1.06
C GLY A 134 8.19 -11.83 0.07
N ARG A 135 7.36 -10.86 0.50
CA ARG A 135 6.20 -10.38 -0.26
C ARG A 135 6.20 -8.86 -0.30
N ILE A 136 6.08 -8.28 -1.48
CA ILE A 136 5.88 -6.85 -1.68
C ILE A 136 4.58 -6.64 -2.44
N VAL A 137 3.66 -5.88 -1.85
CA VAL A 137 2.40 -5.50 -2.49
C VAL A 137 2.27 -3.98 -2.47
N ALA A 138 2.10 -3.37 -3.63
CA ALA A 138 1.87 -1.93 -3.74
C ALA A 138 0.41 -1.64 -4.13
N LEU A 139 -0.23 -0.70 -3.43
CA LEU A 139 -1.56 -0.23 -3.78
C LEU A 139 -1.43 0.79 -4.92
N SER A 140 -1.89 0.36 -6.10
CA SER A 140 -2.15 1.23 -7.22
C SER A 140 -3.61 1.74 -7.16
N SER A 141 -4.26 1.91 -8.27
CA SER A 141 -5.66 2.32 -8.41
C SER A 141 -6.15 1.96 -9.80
N VAL A 142 -7.47 1.84 -9.94
CA VAL A 142 -8.11 1.86 -11.25
C VAL A 142 -7.72 3.10 -12.07
N SER A 143 -7.49 4.25 -11.42
CA SER A 143 -7.00 5.47 -12.06
C SER A 143 -5.61 5.31 -12.67
N GLY A 144 -4.77 4.43 -12.11
CA GLY A 144 -3.46 4.08 -12.70
C GLY A 144 -3.56 3.13 -13.89
N ILE A 145 -4.67 2.43 -14.07
CA ILE A 145 -4.91 1.53 -15.20
C ILE A 145 -5.58 2.27 -16.36
N ALA A 146 -6.69 2.98 -16.08
CA ALA A 146 -7.58 3.55 -17.09
C ALA A 146 -7.43 5.07 -17.23
N GLY A 147 -6.78 5.75 -16.27
CA GLY A 147 -6.86 7.19 -16.12
C GLY A 147 -8.19 7.62 -15.51
N ASN A 148 -8.24 8.81 -14.94
CA ASN A 148 -9.47 9.41 -14.45
C ASN A 148 -9.45 10.92 -14.64
N ARG A 149 -10.58 11.49 -15.04
CA ARG A 149 -10.73 12.94 -15.22
C ARG A 149 -10.46 13.66 -13.91
N GLY A 150 -9.64 14.74 -13.96
CA GLY A 150 -9.26 15.51 -12.78
C GLY A 150 -8.14 14.88 -11.93
N GLN A 151 -7.60 13.73 -12.35
CA GLN A 151 -6.59 12.97 -11.61
C GLN A 151 -5.32 12.71 -12.43
N VAL A 152 -4.86 13.66 -13.23
CA VAL A 152 -3.69 13.43 -14.10
C VAL A 152 -2.44 13.10 -13.28
N ASN A 153 -2.20 13.83 -12.17
CA ASN A 153 -1.13 13.56 -11.21
C ASN A 153 -1.26 12.18 -10.54
N TYR A 154 -2.43 11.88 -10.00
CA TYR A 154 -2.70 10.61 -9.31
C TYR A 154 -2.64 9.41 -10.27
N SER A 155 -3.24 9.55 -11.46
CA SER A 155 -3.17 8.51 -12.50
C SER A 155 -1.73 8.25 -12.95
N ALA A 156 -0.93 9.32 -13.14
CA ALA A 156 0.49 9.19 -13.48
C ALA A 156 1.29 8.47 -12.38
N ALA A 157 1.09 8.87 -11.11
CA ALA A 157 1.76 8.23 -9.98
C ALA A 157 1.38 6.74 -9.86
N LYS A 158 0.08 6.42 -9.92
CA LYS A 158 -0.41 5.04 -9.77
C LYS A 158 -0.08 4.15 -10.98
N ALA A 159 0.01 4.71 -12.18
CA ALA A 159 0.57 4.01 -13.35
C ALA A 159 2.08 3.78 -13.19
N GLY A 160 2.82 4.75 -12.67
CA GLY A 160 4.24 4.61 -12.33
C GLY A 160 4.50 3.50 -11.31
N VAL A 161 3.65 3.38 -10.28
CA VAL A 161 3.69 2.25 -9.32
C VAL A 161 3.56 0.91 -10.03
N ILE A 162 2.63 0.78 -11.00
CA ILE A 162 2.47 -0.45 -11.80
C ILE A 162 3.75 -0.78 -12.56
N GLY A 163 4.37 0.21 -13.21
CA GLY A 163 5.62 0.05 -13.93
C GLY A 163 6.76 -0.40 -13.01
N ALA A 164 6.91 0.28 -11.87
CA ALA A 164 7.94 -0.04 -10.86
C ALA A 164 7.77 -1.47 -10.30
N VAL A 165 6.55 -1.87 -9.95
CA VAL A 165 6.22 -3.22 -9.48
C VAL A 165 6.61 -4.28 -10.51
N LYS A 166 6.26 -4.06 -11.78
CA LYS A 166 6.57 -5.02 -12.85
C LYS A 166 8.07 -5.19 -13.09
N ALA A 167 8.85 -4.11 -12.99
CA ALA A 167 10.30 -4.16 -13.14
C ALA A 167 10.96 -4.86 -11.92
N LEU A 168 10.61 -4.42 -10.71
CA LEU A 168 11.17 -4.95 -9.47
C LEU A 168 10.85 -6.45 -9.30
N ALA A 169 9.69 -6.90 -9.74
CA ALA A 169 9.32 -8.31 -9.73
C ALA A 169 10.30 -9.19 -10.52
N VAL A 170 10.79 -8.73 -11.67
CA VAL A 170 11.77 -9.46 -12.48
C VAL A 170 13.12 -9.52 -11.78
N GLU A 171 13.55 -8.42 -11.16
CA GLU A 171 14.83 -8.34 -10.46
C GLU A 171 14.89 -9.28 -9.23
N LEU A 172 13.76 -9.39 -8.50
CA LEU A 172 13.69 -10.10 -7.23
C LEU A 172 13.22 -11.56 -7.34
N ALA A 173 12.71 -11.99 -8.50
CA ALA A 173 12.17 -13.33 -8.71
C ALA A 173 13.15 -14.45 -8.32
N LYS A 174 14.43 -14.35 -8.71
CA LYS A 174 15.48 -15.33 -8.34
C LYS A 174 15.71 -15.44 -6.83
N ARG A 175 15.29 -14.45 -6.05
CA ARG A 175 15.41 -14.43 -4.58
C ARG A 175 14.17 -15.02 -3.91
N GLY A 176 13.16 -15.41 -4.68
CA GLY A 176 11.88 -15.90 -4.17
C GLY A 176 11.01 -14.79 -3.56
N ILE A 177 11.34 -13.53 -3.82
CA ILE A 177 10.54 -12.38 -3.40
C ILE A 177 9.52 -12.09 -4.49
N THR A 178 8.23 -12.11 -4.14
CA THR A 178 7.17 -11.72 -5.08
C THR A 178 6.84 -10.24 -4.95
N VAL A 179 6.56 -9.59 -6.08
CA VAL A 179 6.18 -8.18 -6.14
C VAL A 179 4.94 -8.03 -7.00
N ASN A 180 3.85 -7.53 -6.41
CA ASN A 180 2.57 -7.39 -7.09
C ASN A 180 1.94 -6.03 -6.79
N ALA A 181 1.04 -5.58 -7.65
CA ALA A 181 0.18 -4.44 -7.42
C ALA A 181 -1.27 -4.89 -7.22
N VAL A 182 -1.98 -4.22 -6.31
CA VAL A 182 -3.43 -4.29 -6.22
C VAL A 182 -3.98 -2.94 -6.64
N ALA A 183 -4.97 -2.93 -7.51
CA ALA A 183 -5.59 -1.73 -8.07
C ALA A 183 -7.07 -1.66 -7.64
N PRO A 184 -7.38 -1.02 -6.50
CA PRO A 184 -8.75 -0.83 -6.06
C PRO A 184 -9.50 0.12 -7.00
N GLY A 185 -10.80 -0.10 -7.12
CA GLY A 185 -11.76 0.87 -7.62
C GLY A 185 -12.19 1.85 -6.52
N VAL A 186 -13.48 2.21 -6.52
CA VAL A 186 -14.05 3.06 -5.46
C VAL A 186 -14.35 2.21 -4.24
N ILE A 187 -13.70 2.53 -3.13
CA ILE A 187 -13.77 1.79 -1.86
C ILE A 187 -14.37 2.71 -0.78
N GLU A 188 -15.24 2.18 0.06
CA GLU A 188 -15.89 2.87 1.19
C GLU A 188 -14.84 3.29 2.24
N THR A 189 -14.30 4.48 2.06
CA THR A 189 -13.29 5.10 2.93
C THR A 189 -13.63 6.58 3.08
N GLU A 190 -12.94 7.27 3.98
CA GLU A 190 -13.04 8.72 4.09
C GLU A 190 -12.74 9.45 2.77
N MET A 191 -11.83 8.89 1.94
CA MET A 191 -11.51 9.44 0.61
C MET A 191 -12.72 9.38 -0.32
N ALA A 192 -13.57 8.37 -0.23
CA ALA A 192 -14.79 8.25 -1.03
C ALA A 192 -15.95 9.12 -0.51
N ALA A 193 -15.86 9.62 0.72
CA ALA A 193 -16.89 10.49 1.30
C ALA A 193 -17.00 11.85 0.58
N SER A 194 -15.98 12.27 -0.14
CA SER A 194 -15.97 13.51 -0.94
C SER A 194 -16.56 13.36 -2.35
N ILE A 195 -17.08 12.20 -2.73
CA ILE A 195 -17.71 11.99 -4.04
C ILE A 195 -19.04 12.73 -4.07
N GLU A 196 -19.15 13.72 -4.96
CA GLU A 196 -20.34 14.58 -5.06
C GLU A 196 -21.60 13.82 -5.53
N GLU A 197 -21.45 12.87 -6.48
CA GLU A 197 -22.55 12.10 -7.07
C GLU A 197 -22.35 10.59 -6.89
N PRO A 198 -22.45 10.05 -5.65
CA PRO A 198 -22.13 8.65 -5.38
C PRO A 198 -23.04 7.67 -6.13
N GLU A 199 -24.30 8.01 -6.37
CA GLU A 199 -25.23 7.16 -7.11
C GLU A 199 -24.88 7.05 -8.60
N LEU A 200 -24.38 8.13 -9.21
CA LEU A 200 -23.89 8.09 -10.59
C LEU A 200 -22.67 7.18 -10.71
N VAL A 201 -21.75 7.29 -9.76
CA VAL A 201 -20.55 6.44 -9.71
C VAL A 201 -20.93 4.98 -9.48
N ARG A 202 -21.86 4.68 -8.55
CA ARG A 202 -22.35 3.31 -8.34
C ARG A 202 -22.98 2.71 -9.60
N ARG A 203 -23.72 3.52 -10.38
CA ARG A 203 -24.32 3.07 -11.65
C ARG A 203 -23.27 2.74 -12.71
N ALA A 204 -22.09 3.34 -12.67
CA ALA A 204 -21.00 3.01 -13.58
C ALA A 204 -20.30 1.69 -13.20
N ILE A 205 -20.35 1.28 -11.94
CA ILE A 205 -19.75 0.03 -11.48
C ILE A 205 -20.70 -1.13 -11.81
N PRO A 206 -20.26 -2.18 -12.52
CA PRO A 206 -21.11 -3.35 -12.84
C PRO A 206 -21.75 -4.00 -11.59
N MET A 207 -21.02 -4.13 -10.48
CA MET A 207 -21.55 -4.65 -9.22
C MET A 207 -22.47 -3.68 -8.47
N ARG A 208 -22.69 -2.46 -8.98
CA ARG A 208 -23.63 -1.43 -8.47
C ARG A 208 -23.41 -1.02 -7.01
N ARG A 209 -22.20 -1.19 -6.50
CA ARG A 209 -21.81 -0.77 -5.16
C ARG A 209 -20.34 -0.37 -5.12
N PHE A 210 -19.95 0.35 -4.09
CA PHE A 210 -18.55 0.51 -3.75
C PHE A 210 -18.02 -0.78 -3.13
N GLY A 211 -16.72 -1.01 -3.24
CA GLY A 211 -16.05 -2.08 -2.51
C GLY A 211 -15.79 -1.68 -1.06
N THR A 212 -15.51 -2.66 -0.21
CA THR A 212 -15.10 -2.39 1.17
C THR A 212 -13.58 -2.50 1.34
N PRO A 213 -12.99 -1.85 2.35
CA PRO A 213 -11.58 -2.04 2.69
C PRO A 213 -11.19 -3.49 2.89
N GLU A 214 -12.09 -4.32 3.45
CA GLU A 214 -11.89 -5.73 3.72
C GLU A 214 -11.79 -6.56 2.43
N GLU A 215 -12.51 -6.19 1.37
CA GLU A 215 -12.43 -6.86 0.06
C GLU A 215 -11.05 -6.64 -0.57
N VAL A 216 -10.49 -5.45 -0.45
CA VAL A 216 -9.11 -5.16 -0.87
C VAL A 216 -8.11 -5.91 0.01
N ALA A 217 -8.31 -5.89 1.33
CA ALA A 217 -7.46 -6.58 2.28
C ALA A 217 -7.43 -8.11 2.05
N GLY A 218 -8.54 -8.69 1.61
CA GLY A 218 -8.62 -10.10 1.22
C GLY A 218 -7.65 -10.47 0.12
N VAL A 219 -7.57 -9.65 -0.93
CA VAL A 219 -6.65 -9.86 -2.07
C VAL A 219 -5.21 -9.64 -1.65
N VAL A 220 -4.92 -8.59 -0.89
CA VAL A 220 -3.56 -8.34 -0.36
C VAL A 220 -3.10 -9.52 0.49
N ALA A 221 -3.94 -10.00 1.41
CA ALA A 221 -3.62 -11.13 2.27
C ALA A 221 -3.38 -12.42 1.49
N PHE A 222 -4.15 -12.69 0.44
CA PHE A 222 -3.89 -13.82 -0.47
C PHE A 222 -2.47 -13.76 -1.04
N LEU A 223 -2.00 -12.59 -1.47
CA LEU A 223 -0.66 -12.42 -2.03
C LEU A 223 0.48 -12.64 -1.00
N PHE A 224 0.17 -12.65 0.28
CA PHE A 224 1.12 -12.96 1.35
C PHE A 224 1.20 -14.46 1.69
N ARG A 225 0.24 -15.28 1.25
CA ARG A 225 0.17 -16.71 1.53
C ARG A 225 1.15 -17.52 0.68
N ASP A 226 1.41 -18.74 1.11
CA ASP A 226 2.27 -19.68 0.37
C ASP A 226 1.66 -20.11 -0.95
N GLU A 227 0.33 -20.17 -1.06
CA GLU A 227 -0.38 -20.47 -2.30
C GLU A 227 -0.14 -19.42 -3.39
N ALA A 228 0.23 -18.20 -3.01
CA ALA A 228 0.60 -17.14 -3.95
C ALA A 228 2.12 -17.07 -4.23
N ALA A 229 2.92 -18.04 -3.80
CA ALA A 229 4.38 -18.00 -3.95
C ALA A 229 4.87 -17.97 -5.42
N TYR A 230 4.01 -18.34 -6.37
CA TYR A 230 4.30 -18.24 -7.82
C TYR A 230 3.58 -17.08 -8.51
N VAL A 231 2.87 -16.23 -7.73
CA VAL A 231 2.17 -15.04 -8.23
C VAL A 231 3.09 -13.83 -8.04
N THR A 232 3.67 -13.35 -9.14
CA THR A 232 4.52 -12.15 -9.15
C THR A 232 4.32 -11.36 -10.42
N ARG A 233 4.67 -10.07 -10.42
CA ARG A 233 4.53 -9.15 -11.57
C ARG A 233 3.07 -8.88 -11.98
N GLN A 234 2.10 -9.21 -11.13
CA GLN A 234 0.69 -9.06 -11.44
C GLN A 234 0.15 -7.70 -10.99
N VAL A 235 -0.91 -7.25 -11.69
CA VAL A 235 -1.75 -6.13 -11.28
C VAL A 235 -3.15 -6.69 -11.12
N ILE A 236 -3.62 -6.76 -9.87
CA ILE A 236 -4.92 -7.36 -9.56
C ILE A 236 -5.91 -6.26 -9.26
N SER A 237 -6.92 -6.13 -10.11
CA SER A 237 -8.02 -5.17 -9.93
C SER A 237 -9.03 -5.66 -8.90
N VAL A 238 -9.44 -4.75 -7.98
CA VAL A 238 -10.51 -4.98 -7.01
C VAL A 238 -11.50 -3.81 -7.15
N ASN A 239 -12.37 -3.86 -8.16
CA ASN A 239 -13.10 -2.68 -8.63
C ASN A 239 -14.56 -2.96 -9.03
N GLY A 240 -15.10 -4.14 -8.71
CA GLY A 240 -16.47 -4.50 -9.04
C GLY A 240 -16.77 -4.59 -10.55
N GLY A 241 -15.72 -4.82 -11.37
CA GLY A 241 -15.83 -4.95 -12.82
C GLY A 241 -15.78 -3.62 -13.57
N LEU A 242 -15.32 -2.53 -12.92
CA LEU A 242 -15.30 -1.19 -13.53
C LEU A 242 -14.36 -1.12 -14.75
N PHE A 243 -13.27 -1.91 -14.77
CA PHE A 243 -12.34 -2.10 -15.89
C PHE A 243 -11.75 -3.51 -15.89
#